data_e0e3ee9ac95308179b5f80783debebf0
#
_entry.id   e0e3ee9ac95308179b5f80783debebf0
#
_cell.length_a   1.000
_cell.length_b   1.000
_cell.length_c   1.000
_cell.angle_alpha   90.00
_cell.angle_beta   90.00
_cell.angle_gamma   90.00
#
_symmetry.space_group_name_H-M   'P 1'
#
loop_
_entity.id
_entity.type
_entity.pdbx_description
1 polymer ?
#
loop_
_entity_poly.entity_id
_entity_poly.type
_entity_poly.pdbx_seq_one_letter_code
_entity_poly.pdbx_strand_id
1 'polypeptide(L)'
;HNATLVKLERKDDSWIAQIQMKDNTIKKVCAKILIDGTELGDIAKMCGVKYDIGMESRHDTKEDIAPEEKNNIVQDITYVATLKDYGKDVTIPCPEGYNKDEFACACASPVCVTPKEPDRVWSKEMMITYGKLPNNKYMINWPIEGNDYYVNLIEMTREEREEALKYAKHYTMCFVYFLQHELGFNTLGLADDEYPTADKLPFIPYHRESRRIHGLVRFNLNHVCEPFNQSQPLYRTCIAVGNYPVDHHHTRYHGYEELPNLYFHPVPSYGLPLGTLIPKDVEGLIVAEKSISVSNIINGTT
;
A
#
# COMPACT_ATOMS: atom_id res chain seq x y z
N HIS A 1 -3.39 0.53 -20.26
CA HIS A 1 -3.49 1.22 -21.55
C HIS A 1 -2.74 0.56 -22.72
N ASN A 2 -2.65 -0.76 -22.85
CA ASN A 2 -2.09 -1.40 -24.06
C ASN A 2 -0.73 -0.82 -24.52
N ALA A 3 0.09 -0.37 -23.57
CA ALA A 3 1.38 0.25 -23.81
C ALA A 3 2.34 -0.11 -22.68
N THR A 4 3.58 -0.45 -23.01
CA THR A 4 4.61 -0.83 -22.03
C THR A 4 5.85 0.03 -22.27
N LEU A 5 6.40 0.63 -21.21
CA LEU A 5 7.70 1.27 -21.27
C LEU A 5 8.77 0.18 -21.39
N VAL A 6 9.53 0.21 -22.50
CA VAL A 6 10.56 -0.80 -22.77
C VAL A 6 11.97 -0.28 -22.63
N LYS A 7 12.16 1.03 -22.78
CA LYS A 7 13.46 1.68 -22.57
C LYS A 7 13.27 3.11 -22.12
N LEU A 8 14.13 3.53 -21.21
CA LEU A 8 14.22 4.91 -20.76
C LEU A 8 15.69 5.31 -20.70
N GLU A 9 16.03 6.44 -21.28
CA GLU A 9 17.40 6.97 -21.28
C GLU A 9 17.37 8.49 -21.18
N ARG A 10 18.39 9.05 -20.51
CA ARG A 10 18.60 10.50 -20.49
C ARG A 10 19.63 10.86 -21.55
N LYS A 11 19.32 11.82 -22.39
CA LYS A 11 20.21 12.37 -23.38
C LYS A 11 20.16 13.89 -23.29
N ASP A 12 21.32 14.49 -23.06
CA ASP A 12 21.43 15.91 -22.77
C ASP A 12 20.47 16.30 -21.61
N ASP A 13 19.63 17.30 -21.77
CA ASP A 13 18.66 17.75 -20.76
C ASP A 13 17.27 17.13 -20.91
N SER A 14 17.16 16.00 -21.62
CA SER A 14 15.86 15.39 -21.93
C SER A 14 15.84 13.88 -21.65
N TRP A 15 14.69 13.39 -21.25
CA TRP A 15 14.36 11.97 -21.18
C TRP A 15 13.81 11.48 -22.49
N ILE A 16 14.27 10.32 -22.95
CA ILE A 16 13.77 9.62 -24.13
C ILE A 16 13.17 8.29 -23.67
N ALA A 17 11.86 8.19 -23.74
CA ALA A 17 11.12 6.99 -23.43
C ALA A 17 10.72 6.25 -24.71
N GLN A 18 10.98 4.94 -24.77
CA GLN A 18 10.49 4.06 -25.83
C GLN A 18 9.32 3.25 -25.27
N ILE A 19 8.18 3.39 -25.91
CA ILE A 19 6.92 2.80 -25.46
C ILE A 19 6.45 1.83 -26.53
N GLN A 20 6.36 0.55 -26.17
CA GLN A 20 5.78 -0.49 -27.01
C GLN A 20 4.27 -0.44 -26.93
N MET A 21 3.61 -0.28 -28.05
CA MET A 21 2.16 -0.31 -28.17
C MET A 21 1.65 -1.75 -28.33
N LYS A 22 0.34 -1.97 -28.19
CA LYS A 22 -0.31 -3.29 -28.34
C LYS A 22 -0.06 -3.93 -29.72
N ASP A 23 0.11 -3.14 -30.76
CA ASP A 23 0.41 -3.57 -32.13
C ASP A 23 1.91 -3.79 -32.38
N ASN A 24 2.71 -3.85 -31.30
CA ASN A 24 4.17 -3.97 -31.30
C ASN A 24 4.93 -2.78 -31.91
N THR A 25 4.27 -1.70 -32.29
CA THR A 25 4.97 -0.48 -32.70
C THR A 25 5.67 0.18 -31.52
N ILE A 26 6.83 0.80 -31.77
CA ILE A 26 7.58 1.55 -30.76
C ILE A 26 7.36 3.05 -31.00
N LYS A 27 6.78 3.71 -29.99
CA LYS A 27 6.71 5.17 -29.93
C LYS A 27 7.84 5.72 -29.08
N LYS A 28 8.47 6.80 -29.56
CA LYS A 28 9.46 7.56 -28.79
C LYS A 28 8.81 8.84 -28.28
N VAL A 29 8.97 9.10 -26.98
CA VAL A 29 8.52 10.33 -26.33
C VAL A 29 9.75 11.01 -25.76
N CYS A 30 9.89 12.31 -26.03
CA CYS A 30 10.95 13.14 -25.48
C CYS A 30 10.35 14.17 -24.52
N ALA A 31 10.90 14.28 -23.32
CA ALA A 31 10.41 15.20 -22.28
C ALA A 31 11.59 15.76 -21.46
N LYS A 32 11.49 17.03 -21.05
CA LYS A 32 12.48 17.63 -20.15
C LYS A 32 12.35 17.11 -18.71
N ILE A 33 11.13 16.88 -18.27
CA ILE A 33 10.82 16.39 -16.92
C ILE A 33 10.08 15.07 -17.06
N LEU A 34 10.52 14.09 -16.29
CA LEU A 34 9.87 12.80 -16.11
C LEU A 34 9.22 12.78 -14.71
N ILE A 35 8.01 12.28 -14.63
CA ILE A 35 7.32 12.06 -13.34
C ILE A 35 7.07 10.56 -13.21
N ASP A 36 7.61 9.95 -12.16
CA ASP A 36 7.30 8.57 -11.76
C ASP A 36 6.05 8.57 -10.88
N GLY A 37 4.95 8.07 -11.40
CA GLY A 37 3.71 7.81 -10.68
C GLY A 37 3.39 6.31 -10.63
N THR A 38 4.41 5.43 -10.73
CA THR A 38 4.20 3.98 -10.57
C THR A 38 4.05 3.62 -9.10
N GLU A 39 3.21 2.64 -8.82
CA GLU A 39 2.91 2.20 -7.44
C GLU A 39 4.16 1.77 -6.65
N LEU A 40 5.16 1.22 -7.32
CA LEU A 40 6.34 0.63 -6.69
C LEU A 40 7.65 1.36 -7.01
N GLY A 41 7.61 2.56 -7.62
CA GLY A 41 8.80 3.32 -7.99
C GLY A 41 9.65 2.64 -9.07
N ASP A 42 9.00 1.94 -10.00
CA ASP A 42 9.70 1.17 -11.04
C ASP A 42 10.46 2.06 -12.01
N ILE A 43 9.96 3.26 -12.30
CA ILE A 43 10.65 4.24 -13.16
C ILE A 43 11.86 4.82 -12.45
N ALA A 44 11.73 5.15 -11.17
CA ALA A 44 12.88 5.63 -10.37
C ALA A 44 14.00 4.60 -10.34
N LYS A 45 13.68 3.30 -10.17
CA LYS A 45 14.64 2.20 -10.30
C LYS A 45 15.29 2.16 -11.68
N MET A 46 14.51 2.27 -12.76
CA MET A 46 15.04 2.30 -14.15
C MET A 46 15.97 3.48 -14.39
N CYS A 47 15.75 4.61 -13.72
CA CYS A 47 16.60 5.81 -13.79
C CYS A 47 17.85 5.70 -12.89
N GLY A 48 18.05 4.61 -12.15
CA GLY A 48 19.21 4.41 -11.27
C GLY A 48 19.14 5.20 -9.96
N VAL A 49 17.96 5.66 -9.55
CA VAL A 49 17.77 6.33 -8.26
C VAL A 49 18.05 5.36 -7.12
N LYS A 50 18.80 5.80 -6.11
CA LYS A 50 18.99 5.03 -4.86
C LYS A 50 17.72 5.05 -4.03
N TYR A 51 17.42 3.94 -3.37
CA TYR A 51 16.20 3.78 -2.55
C TYR A 51 16.41 2.78 -1.42
N ASP A 52 15.49 2.83 -0.45
CA ASP A 52 15.35 1.84 0.62
C ASP A 52 14.06 1.06 0.46
N ILE A 53 14.05 -0.17 0.99
CA ILE A 53 12.90 -1.07 1.08
C ILE A 53 12.82 -1.57 2.52
N GLY A 54 11.58 -1.74 3.03
CA GLY A 54 11.37 -2.19 4.40
C GLY A 54 11.79 -1.16 5.44
N MET A 55 12.12 -1.58 6.63
CA MET A 55 12.36 -0.71 7.77
C MET A 55 13.85 -0.35 7.88
N GLU A 56 14.14 0.95 7.98
CA GLU A 56 15.46 1.43 8.32
C GLU A 56 15.74 1.24 9.83
N SER A 57 17.04 1.13 10.17
CA SER A 57 17.49 1.14 11.55
C SER A 57 17.27 2.50 12.21
N ARG A 58 16.97 2.51 13.53
CA ARG A 58 16.96 3.73 14.33
C ARG A 58 18.31 4.48 14.32
N HIS A 59 19.39 3.76 14.07
CA HIS A 59 20.72 4.37 13.96
C HIS A 59 20.87 5.19 12.68
N ASP A 60 20.13 4.86 11.63
CA ASP A 60 20.16 5.57 10.35
C ASP A 60 19.21 6.77 10.36
N THR A 61 17.96 6.58 10.82
CA THR A 61 16.92 7.60 10.78
C THR A 61 16.84 8.47 12.04
N LYS A 62 17.42 8.02 13.16
CA LYS A 62 17.34 8.62 14.50
C LYS A 62 15.91 8.66 15.06
N GLU A 63 15.04 7.82 14.57
CA GLU A 63 13.67 7.65 15.07
C GLU A 63 13.67 6.58 16.16
N ASP A 64 13.38 6.93 17.41
CA ASP A 64 13.48 6.04 18.57
C ASP A 64 12.57 4.81 18.45
N ILE A 65 11.45 4.94 17.73
CA ILE A 65 10.50 3.84 17.52
C ILE A 65 10.86 2.95 16.32
N ALA A 66 11.87 3.29 15.54
CA ALA A 66 12.35 2.42 14.47
C ALA A 66 13.09 1.19 15.05
N PRO A 67 13.17 0.07 14.32
CA PRO A 67 13.86 -1.12 14.78
C PRO A 67 15.35 -0.87 14.99
N GLU A 68 16.00 -1.70 15.81
CA GLU A 68 17.45 -1.64 16.06
C GLU A 68 18.22 -1.89 14.76
N GLU A 69 17.83 -2.92 14.02
CA GLU A 69 18.44 -3.29 12.77
C GLU A 69 17.47 -3.11 11.60
N LYS A 70 18.00 -2.73 10.44
CA LYS A 70 17.21 -2.65 9.21
C LYS A 70 16.75 -4.03 8.76
N ASN A 71 15.60 -4.08 8.12
CA ASN A 71 15.07 -5.29 7.50
C ASN A 71 14.38 -4.97 6.17
N ASN A 72 13.92 -6.00 5.46
CA ASN A 72 13.20 -5.86 4.19
C ASN A 72 11.69 -6.14 4.34
N ILE A 73 11.17 -6.02 5.54
CA ILE A 73 9.75 -6.26 5.82
C ILE A 73 8.97 -5.04 5.37
N VAL A 74 7.99 -5.27 4.51
CA VAL A 74 7.08 -4.25 3.98
C VAL A 74 5.70 -4.42 4.58
N GLN A 75 4.86 -3.42 4.44
CA GLN A 75 3.46 -3.51 4.89
C GLN A 75 2.64 -4.45 3.99
N ASP A 76 1.59 -5.02 4.57
CA ASP A 76 0.61 -5.84 3.87
C ASP A 76 -0.03 -5.06 2.71
N ILE A 77 -0.40 -5.76 1.65
CA ILE A 77 -1.23 -5.23 0.56
C ILE A 77 -2.68 -5.66 0.75
N THR A 78 -3.63 -4.95 0.13
CA THR A 78 -5.04 -5.34 0.16
C THR A 78 -5.68 -5.26 -1.21
N TYR A 79 -6.24 -6.36 -1.73
CA TYR A 79 -7.24 -6.22 -2.78
C TYR A 79 -8.56 -5.78 -2.15
N VAL A 80 -8.87 -4.50 -2.32
CA VAL A 80 -10.09 -3.90 -1.78
C VAL A 80 -11.29 -4.43 -2.55
N ALA A 81 -12.12 -5.25 -1.89
CA ALA A 81 -13.36 -5.71 -2.49
C ALA A 81 -14.48 -4.68 -2.24
N THR A 82 -15.15 -4.23 -3.29
CA THR A 82 -16.38 -3.47 -3.13
C THR A 82 -17.55 -4.42 -3.23
N LEU A 83 -18.26 -4.60 -2.11
CA LEU A 83 -19.48 -5.40 -2.06
C LEU A 83 -20.71 -4.50 -2.28
N LYS A 84 -21.76 -5.09 -2.83
CA LYS A 84 -23.09 -4.47 -3.05
C LYS A 84 -24.15 -5.35 -2.40
N ASP A 85 -25.12 -4.75 -1.75
CA ASP A 85 -26.28 -5.46 -1.25
C ASP A 85 -27.27 -5.68 -2.40
N TYR A 86 -27.47 -6.94 -2.77
CA TYR A 86 -28.39 -7.35 -3.84
C TYR A 86 -29.80 -7.66 -3.33
N GLY A 87 -30.03 -7.63 -2.01
CA GLY A 87 -31.33 -7.97 -1.40
C GLY A 87 -31.79 -9.41 -1.63
N LYS A 88 -30.92 -10.27 -2.13
CA LYS A 88 -31.13 -11.71 -2.36
C LYS A 88 -29.83 -12.47 -2.12
N ASP A 89 -29.91 -13.76 -1.94
CA ASP A 89 -28.73 -14.60 -1.77
C ASP A 89 -27.84 -14.54 -3.02
N VAL A 90 -26.58 -14.18 -2.81
CA VAL A 90 -25.51 -14.07 -3.81
C VAL A 90 -24.24 -14.72 -3.33
N THR A 91 -24.35 -15.73 -2.46
CA THR A 91 -23.20 -16.46 -1.92
C THR A 91 -22.37 -17.10 -3.01
N ILE A 92 -21.05 -17.04 -2.84
CA ILE A 92 -20.10 -17.68 -3.75
C ILE A 92 -19.81 -19.12 -3.29
N PRO A 93 -19.37 -20.02 -4.19
CA PRO A 93 -18.89 -21.33 -3.78
C PRO A 93 -17.64 -21.21 -2.93
N CYS A 94 -17.39 -22.21 -2.08
CA CYS A 94 -16.20 -22.26 -1.23
C CYS A 94 -14.92 -22.18 -2.07
N PRO A 95 -14.06 -21.16 -1.86
CA PRO A 95 -12.79 -21.07 -2.56
C PRO A 95 -11.87 -22.26 -2.18
N GLU A 96 -11.05 -22.70 -3.11
CA GLU A 96 -10.08 -23.76 -2.87
C GLU A 96 -9.11 -23.37 -1.74
N GLY A 97 -8.83 -24.29 -0.81
CA GLY A 97 -7.93 -24.02 0.33
C GLY A 97 -8.46 -23.04 1.36
N TYR A 98 -9.75 -22.67 1.31
CA TYR A 98 -10.36 -21.80 2.33
C TYR A 98 -10.15 -22.36 3.74
N ASN A 99 -9.66 -21.51 4.64
CA ASN A 99 -9.52 -21.81 6.06
C ASN A 99 -10.20 -20.70 6.87
N LYS A 100 -11.30 -21.04 7.55
CA LYS A 100 -12.06 -20.07 8.36
C LYS A 100 -11.27 -19.49 9.52
N ASP A 101 -10.31 -20.26 10.06
CA ASP A 101 -9.57 -19.87 11.26
C ASP A 101 -8.65 -18.67 11.00
N GLU A 102 -8.30 -18.42 9.73
CA GLU A 102 -7.54 -17.22 9.33
C GLU A 102 -8.32 -15.92 9.48
N PHE A 103 -9.65 -16.00 9.47
CA PHE A 103 -10.56 -14.87 9.52
C PHE A 103 -11.44 -14.86 10.77
N ALA A 104 -11.30 -15.86 11.64
CA ALA A 104 -12.25 -16.12 12.72
C ALA A 104 -12.46 -14.90 13.62
N CYS A 105 -11.42 -14.14 13.90
CA CYS A 105 -11.49 -12.93 14.73
C CYS A 105 -11.40 -11.62 13.96
N ALA A 106 -11.78 -11.62 12.68
CA ALA A 106 -11.98 -10.37 11.95
C ALA A 106 -13.02 -9.45 12.63
N CYS A 107 -13.94 -10.02 13.37
CA CYS A 107 -14.90 -9.30 14.21
C CYS A 107 -15.39 -10.17 15.34
N ALA A 108 -16.11 -9.57 16.30
CA ALA A 108 -16.80 -10.31 17.33
C ALA A 108 -17.90 -11.19 16.72
N SER A 109 -17.71 -12.50 16.85
CA SER A 109 -18.61 -13.52 16.29
C SER A 109 -18.48 -14.83 17.08
N PRO A 110 -19.41 -15.78 16.96
CA PRO A 110 -19.29 -17.09 17.62
C PRO A 110 -18.07 -17.90 17.19
N VAL A 111 -17.47 -17.61 16.03
CA VAL A 111 -16.26 -18.29 15.55
C VAL A 111 -14.96 -17.70 16.08
N CYS A 112 -15.00 -16.48 16.64
CA CYS A 112 -13.84 -15.85 17.27
C CYS A 112 -13.66 -16.37 18.70
N VAL A 113 -12.73 -17.29 18.90
CA VAL A 113 -12.44 -17.87 20.23
C VAL A 113 -11.21 -17.24 20.87
N THR A 114 -10.16 -17.00 20.10
CA THR A 114 -8.87 -16.50 20.60
C THR A 114 -8.35 -15.39 19.70
N PRO A 115 -8.80 -14.14 19.89
CA PRO A 115 -8.33 -13.02 19.10
C PRO A 115 -6.84 -12.73 19.36
N LYS A 116 -6.09 -12.43 18.31
CA LYS A 116 -4.70 -11.98 18.41
C LYS A 116 -4.59 -10.61 19.09
N GLU A 117 -5.58 -9.75 18.84
CA GLU A 117 -5.67 -8.39 19.38
C GLU A 117 -7.03 -8.18 20.05
N PRO A 118 -7.22 -8.63 21.33
CA PRO A 118 -8.53 -8.60 21.99
C PRO A 118 -9.17 -7.21 22.04
N ASP A 119 -8.36 -6.17 22.21
CA ASP A 119 -8.84 -4.78 22.34
C ASP A 119 -9.32 -4.19 21.00
N ARG A 120 -9.08 -4.91 19.89
CA ARG A 120 -9.42 -4.49 18.54
C ARG A 120 -10.52 -5.33 17.90
N VAL A 121 -11.22 -6.16 18.64
CA VAL A 121 -12.32 -6.98 18.14
C VAL A 121 -13.62 -6.15 18.12
N TRP A 122 -13.97 -5.65 16.95
CA TRP A 122 -15.18 -4.85 16.73
C TRP A 122 -16.39 -5.74 16.42
N SER A 123 -17.60 -5.18 16.53
CA SER A 123 -18.79 -5.91 16.09
C SER A 123 -18.78 -6.14 14.56
N LYS A 124 -19.48 -7.16 14.08
CA LYS A 124 -19.62 -7.42 12.64
C LYS A 124 -20.31 -6.28 11.90
N GLU A 125 -21.26 -5.60 12.57
CA GLU A 125 -21.94 -4.43 12.05
C GLU A 125 -20.97 -3.26 11.84
N MET A 126 -20.08 -3.02 12.81
CA MET A 126 -19.06 -1.98 12.70
C MET A 126 -18.09 -2.28 11.57
N MET A 127 -17.62 -3.52 11.44
CA MET A 127 -16.72 -3.94 10.38
C MET A 127 -17.31 -3.67 8.99
N ILE A 128 -18.58 -3.98 8.77
CA ILE A 128 -19.23 -3.73 7.48
C ILE A 128 -19.53 -2.24 7.27
N THR A 129 -20.02 -1.54 8.29
CA THR A 129 -20.40 -0.13 8.15
C THR A 129 -19.20 0.82 8.08
N TYR A 130 -18.02 0.40 8.56
CA TYR A 130 -16.77 1.14 8.39
C TYR A 130 -16.52 1.53 6.93
N GLY A 131 -16.72 0.58 6.00
CA GLY A 131 -16.52 0.77 4.56
C GLY A 131 -17.80 1.15 3.80
N LYS A 132 -18.85 1.66 4.48
CA LYS A 132 -20.11 2.00 3.80
C LYS A 132 -19.93 3.10 2.77
N LEU A 133 -20.39 2.83 1.56
CA LEU A 133 -20.38 3.72 0.40
C LEU A 133 -21.82 4.06 -0.04
N PRO A 134 -22.03 5.07 -0.89
CA PRO A 134 -23.30 5.29 -1.55
C PRO A 134 -23.78 4.07 -2.34
N ASN A 135 -25.07 4.04 -2.68
CA ASN A 135 -25.71 3.02 -3.54
C ASN A 135 -25.66 1.59 -2.94
N ASN A 136 -25.80 1.46 -1.62
CA ASN A 136 -25.76 0.18 -0.89
C ASN A 136 -24.50 -0.64 -1.16
N LYS A 137 -23.37 0.04 -1.30
CA LYS A 137 -22.07 -0.57 -1.44
C LYS A 137 -21.26 -0.49 -0.15
N TYR A 138 -20.29 -1.39 -0.03
CA TYR A 138 -19.41 -1.53 1.13
C TYR A 138 -18.02 -1.85 0.64
N MET A 139 -17.06 -0.99 0.97
CA MET A 139 -15.65 -1.23 0.71
C MET A 139 -15.08 -2.15 1.79
N ILE A 140 -14.48 -3.25 1.39
CA ILE A 140 -13.83 -4.21 2.28
C ILE A 140 -12.31 -4.01 2.19
N ASN A 141 -11.80 -3.27 3.15
CA ASN A 141 -10.39 -3.05 3.43
C ASN A 141 -10.22 -3.23 4.95
N TRP A 142 -10.13 -4.50 5.38
CA TRP A 142 -10.18 -4.83 6.80
C TRP A 142 -8.88 -5.47 7.27
N PRO A 143 -8.06 -4.76 8.08
CA PRO A 143 -6.74 -5.25 8.48
C PRO A 143 -6.78 -6.32 9.58
N ILE A 144 -7.81 -6.28 10.47
CA ILE A 144 -7.89 -7.14 11.64
C ILE A 144 -8.36 -8.53 11.21
N GLU A 145 -7.42 -9.44 11.04
CA GLU A 145 -7.67 -10.81 10.54
C GLU A 145 -8.61 -10.85 9.30
N GLY A 146 -8.56 -9.79 8.49
CA GLY A 146 -9.40 -9.61 7.29
C GLY A 146 -8.63 -9.91 5.99
N ASN A 147 -8.82 -9.06 4.98
CA ASN A 147 -8.30 -9.28 3.63
C ASN A 147 -6.94 -8.64 3.34
N ASP A 148 -6.21 -8.17 4.35
CA ASP A 148 -4.81 -7.83 4.20
C ASP A 148 -3.99 -9.09 3.87
N TYR A 149 -2.98 -8.96 3.01
CA TYR A 149 -2.16 -10.06 2.53
C TYR A 149 -0.68 -9.65 2.50
N TYR A 150 0.18 -10.42 3.16
CA TYR A 150 1.61 -10.12 3.18
C TYR A 150 2.31 -10.67 1.94
N VAL A 151 2.90 -9.79 1.17
CA VAL A 151 3.85 -10.13 0.10
C VAL A 151 4.72 -8.92 -0.24
N ASN A 152 6.03 -9.12 -0.35
CA ASN A 152 6.94 -8.09 -0.84
C ASN A 152 7.08 -8.17 -2.36
N LEU A 153 6.32 -7.34 -3.09
CA LEU A 153 6.29 -7.30 -4.56
C LEU A 153 7.40 -6.43 -5.16
N ILE A 154 8.13 -5.68 -4.34
CA ILE A 154 8.90 -4.51 -4.81
C ILE A 154 10.00 -4.93 -5.81
N GLU A 155 10.78 -5.98 -5.52
CA GLU A 155 11.86 -6.43 -6.38
C GLU A 155 11.49 -7.60 -7.32
N MET A 156 10.24 -8.08 -7.25
CA MET A 156 9.75 -9.13 -8.12
C MET A 156 9.72 -8.68 -9.59
N THR A 157 9.94 -9.62 -10.48
CA THR A 157 9.66 -9.46 -11.91
C THR A 157 8.16 -9.27 -12.15
N ARG A 158 7.80 -8.84 -13.33
CA ARG A 158 6.39 -8.67 -13.69
C ARG A 158 5.61 -9.99 -13.57
N GLU A 159 6.19 -11.06 -14.03
CA GLU A 159 5.59 -12.41 -14.01
C GLU A 159 5.40 -12.91 -12.57
N GLU A 160 6.40 -12.71 -11.71
CA GLU A 160 6.32 -13.04 -10.28
C GLU A 160 5.25 -12.21 -9.57
N ARG A 161 5.16 -10.90 -9.88
CA ARG A 161 4.09 -10.04 -9.34
C ARG A 161 2.71 -10.51 -9.79
N GLU A 162 2.53 -10.80 -11.08
CA GLU A 162 1.25 -11.28 -11.62
C GLU A 162 0.80 -12.57 -10.94
N GLU A 163 1.71 -13.48 -10.64
CA GLU A 163 1.40 -14.71 -9.93
C GLU A 163 1.06 -14.45 -8.45
N ALA A 164 1.89 -13.67 -7.74
CA ALA A 164 1.64 -13.32 -6.34
C ALA A 164 0.30 -12.58 -6.15
N LEU A 165 -0.06 -11.72 -7.10
CA LEU A 165 -1.32 -10.97 -7.07
C LEU A 165 -2.56 -11.86 -7.30
N LYS A 166 -2.43 -12.99 -7.99
CA LYS A 166 -3.53 -13.99 -8.07
C LYS A 166 -3.83 -14.57 -6.70
N TYR A 167 -2.79 -14.92 -5.92
CA TYR A 167 -2.97 -15.40 -4.55
C TYR A 167 -3.60 -14.35 -3.63
N ALA A 168 -3.17 -13.09 -3.73
CA ALA A 168 -3.76 -12.00 -2.96
C ALA A 168 -5.24 -11.76 -3.30
N LYS A 169 -5.62 -11.85 -4.59
CA LYS A 169 -7.03 -11.82 -5.01
C LYS A 169 -7.81 -13.00 -4.45
N HIS A 170 -7.25 -14.20 -4.56
CA HIS A 170 -7.86 -15.41 -4.03
C HIS A 170 -8.09 -15.30 -2.52
N TYR A 171 -7.10 -14.76 -1.78
CA TYR A 171 -7.22 -14.52 -0.35
C TYR A 171 -8.37 -13.55 0.00
N THR A 172 -8.52 -12.48 -0.76
CA THR A 172 -9.68 -11.58 -0.61
C THR A 172 -11.01 -12.31 -0.88
N MET A 173 -11.06 -13.22 -1.86
CA MET A 173 -12.27 -14.03 -2.13
C MET A 173 -12.57 -15.02 -0.99
N CYS A 174 -11.55 -15.55 -0.33
CA CYS A 174 -11.74 -16.34 0.90
C CYS A 174 -12.38 -15.50 2.02
N PHE A 175 -11.97 -14.25 2.17
CA PHE A 175 -12.61 -13.35 3.13
C PHE A 175 -14.04 -12.98 2.74
N VAL A 176 -14.33 -12.76 1.46
CA VAL A 176 -15.72 -12.54 0.98
C VAL A 176 -16.59 -13.77 1.30
N TYR A 177 -16.08 -14.98 1.07
CA TYR A 177 -16.77 -16.21 1.44
C TYR A 177 -17.03 -16.28 2.95
N PHE A 178 -16.03 -15.94 3.79
CA PHE A 178 -16.18 -15.87 5.24
C PHE A 178 -17.29 -14.90 5.66
N LEU A 179 -17.34 -13.70 5.10
CA LEU A 179 -18.39 -12.72 5.36
C LEU A 179 -19.78 -13.28 5.06
N GLN A 180 -19.92 -13.98 3.93
CA GLN A 180 -21.20 -14.52 3.49
C GLN A 180 -21.67 -15.72 4.31
N HIS A 181 -20.78 -16.69 4.57
CA HIS A 181 -21.14 -17.98 5.14
C HIS A 181 -21.00 -18.04 6.66
N GLU A 182 -19.95 -17.45 7.23
CA GLU A 182 -19.72 -17.52 8.69
C GLU A 182 -20.39 -16.35 9.42
N LEU A 183 -20.46 -15.17 8.79
CA LEU A 183 -21.07 -13.98 9.41
C LEU A 183 -22.51 -13.72 8.97
N GLY A 184 -23.00 -14.42 7.93
CA GLY A 184 -24.35 -14.35 7.46
C GLY A 184 -24.68 -13.15 6.55
N PHE A 185 -23.68 -12.50 5.95
CA PHE A 185 -23.88 -11.42 4.97
C PHE A 185 -24.15 -11.97 3.56
N ASN A 186 -25.06 -12.92 3.43
CA ASN A 186 -25.32 -13.67 2.21
C ASN A 186 -25.90 -12.82 1.06
N THR A 187 -26.40 -11.60 1.35
CA THR A 187 -26.87 -10.68 0.30
C THR A 187 -25.80 -9.75 -0.24
N LEU A 188 -24.61 -9.72 0.41
CA LEU A 188 -23.49 -8.92 -0.03
C LEU A 188 -22.61 -9.71 -1.00
N GLY A 189 -22.49 -9.24 -2.23
CA GLY A 189 -21.62 -9.83 -3.26
C GLY A 189 -20.76 -8.78 -3.94
N LEU A 190 -19.72 -9.18 -4.70
CA LEU A 190 -18.91 -8.25 -5.45
C LEU A 190 -19.78 -7.37 -6.35
N ALA A 191 -19.60 -6.04 -6.24
CA ALA A 191 -20.33 -5.08 -7.05
C ALA A 191 -20.00 -5.27 -8.54
N ASP A 192 -21.03 -5.37 -9.36
CA ASP A 192 -20.92 -5.61 -10.80
C ASP A 192 -20.73 -4.32 -11.62
N ASP A 193 -20.79 -3.19 -10.95
CA ASP A 193 -20.76 -1.83 -11.51
C ASP A 193 -19.62 -0.96 -10.91
N GLU A 194 -18.63 -1.58 -10.24
CA GLU A 194 -17.53 -0.84 -9.62
C GLU A 194 -16.26 -0.88 -10.46
N TYR A 195 -15.80 -2.06 -10.84
CA TYR A 195 -14.54 -2.23 -11.59
C TYR A 195 -14.81 -2.85 -12.97
N PRO A 196 -14.16 -2.34 -14.03
CA PRO A 196 -14.32 -2.86 -15.39
C PRO A 196 -13.46 -4.13 -15.62
N THR A 197 -13.41 -5.01 -14.65
CA THR A 197 -12.63 -6.26 -14.64
C THR A 197 -13.57 -7.46 -14.63
N ALA A 198 -13.17 -8.56 -15.23
CA ALA A 198 -14.00 -9.75 -15.29
C ALA A 198 -14.23 -10.39 -13.91
N ASP A 199 -13.26 -10.25 -13.00
CA ASP A 199 -13.30 -10.74 -11.62
C ASP A 199 -13.95 -9.75 -10.65
N LYS A 200 -14.35 -8.56 -11.11
CA LYS A 200 -14.97 -7.48 -10.31
C LYS A 200 -14.09 -6.99 -9.15
N LEU A 201 -12.79 -7.21 -9.22
CA LEU A 201 -11.80 -6.68 -8.30
C LEU A 201 -10.99 -5.56 -8.99
N PRO A 202 -10.34 -4.66 -8.25
CA PRO A 202 -9.52 -3.61 -8.84
C PRO A 202 -8.35 -4.18 -9.65
N PHE A 203 -7.83 -3.38 -10.61
CA PHE A 203 -6.68 -3.78 -11.44
C PHE A 203 -5.43 -4.06 -10.61
N ILE A 204 -5.23 -3.29 -9.53
CA ILE A 204 -4.09 -3.38 -8.62
C ILE A 204 -4.59 -3.39 -7.18
N PRO A 205 -3.86 -4.00 -6.25
CA PRO A 205 -4.18 -3.90 -4.83
C PRO A 205 -3.89 -2.50 -4.29
N TYR A 206 -4.37 -2.21 -3.11
CA TYR A 206 -3.89 -1.09 -2.32
C TYR A 206 -2.50 -1.42 -1.79
N HIS A 207 -1.50 -0.74 -2.33
CA HIS A 207 -0.12 -0.78 -1.83
C HIS A 207 0.04 0.28 -0.75
N ARG A 208 0.66 -0.08 0.37
CA ARG A 208 0.96 0.85 1.46
C ARG A 208 2.41 1.29 1.47
N GLU A 209 3.26 0.54 0.78
CA GLU A 209 4.69 0.78 0.77
C GLU A 209 5.31 0.47 -0.59
N SER A 210 6.40 1.19 -0.92
CA SER A 210 7.15 0.97 -2.14
C SER A 210 8.65 1.24 -1.92
N ARG A 211 9.44 1.40 -2.99
CA ARG A 211 10.81 1.93 -2.93
C ARG A 211 10.75 3.37 -2.45
N ARG A 212 11.33 3.67 -1.30
CA ARG A 212 11.45 5.05 -0.82
C ARG A 212 12.78 5.61 -1.28
N ILE A 213 12.74 6.55 -2.24
CA ILE A 213 13.94 7.10 -2.88
C ILE A 213 14.81 7.90 -1.91
N HIS A 214 16.08 8.07 -2.26
CA HIS A 214 16.95 9.05 -1.62
C HIS A 214 16.77 10.41 -2.32
N GLY A 215 15.93 11.26 -1.72
CA GLY A 215 15.61 12.60 -2.21
C GLY A 215 16.51 13.69 -1.64
N LEU A 216 16.28 14.93 -2.09
CA LEU A 216 16.94 16.12 -1.52
C LEU A 216 16.60 16.31 -0.05
N VAL A 217 15.44 15.85 0.38
CA VAL A 217 14.99 15.81 1.77
C VAL A 217 14.65 14.36 2.11
N ARG A 218 15.22 13.82 3.18
CA ARG A 218 14.78 12.58 3.81
C ARG A 218 13.88 12.93 4.98
N PHE A 219 12.56 12.91 4.76
CA PHE A 219 11.60 13.30 5.78
C PHE A 219 11.29 12.12 6.71
N ASN A 220 11.25 12.37 8.02
CA ASN A 220 11.03 11.35 9.03
C ASN A 220 10.17 11.86 10.19
N LEU A 221 9.84 11.00 11.15
CA LEU A 221 8.96 11.30 12.27
C LEU A 221 9.47 12.48 13.12
N ASN A 222 10.78 12.60 13.32
CA ASN A 222 11.36 13.67 14.14
C ASN A 222 11.14 15.04 13.52
N HIS A 223 11.08 15.15 12.19
CA HIS A 223 10.73 16.41 11.51
C HIS A 223 9.27 16.82 11.76
N VAL A 224 8.41 15.88 12.13
CA VAL A 224 7.00 16.11 12.43
C VAL A 224 6.77 16.36 13.92
N CYS A 225 7.28 15.49 14.77
CA CYS A 225 7.03 15.52 16.22
C CYS A 225 7.95 16.49 16.96
N GLU A 226 9.20 16.66 16.48
CA GLU A 226 10.23 17.47 17.13
C GLU A 226 10.91 18.45 16.16
N PRO A 227 10.14 19.27 15.38
CA PRO A 227 10.68 20.05 14.29
C PRO A 227 11.72 21.10 14.74
N PHE A 228 11.65 21.57 15.98
CA PHE A 228 12.57 22.58 16.53
C PHE A 228 13.85 21.99 17.14
N ASN A 229 13.88 20.66 17.33
CA ASN A 229 15.04 19.95 17.88
C ASN A 229 15.99 19.41 16.78
N GLN A 230 15.67 19.69 15.52
CA GLN A 230 16.49 19.26 14.40
C GLN A 230 17.71 20.18 14.22
N SER A 231 18.85 19.60 13.81
CA SER A 231 20.06 20.37 13.52
C SER A 231 19.95 21.21 12.23
N GLN A 232 18.96 20.93 11.40
CA GLN A 232 18.70 21.62 10.14
C GLN A 232 17.57 22.64 10.30
N PRO A 233 17.55 23.71 9.50
CA PRO A 233 16.43 24.63 9.45
C PRO A 233 15.13 23.93 9.04
N LEU A 234 13.99 24.45 9.50
CA LEU A 234 12.67 23.97 9.08
C LEU A 234 12.51 24.06 7.56
N TYR A 235 11.94 23.02 6.97
CA TYR A 235 11.60 23.02 5.56
C TYR A 235 10.44 23.99 5.29
N ARG A 236 10.63 24.87 4.30
CA ARG A 236 9.65 25.91 3.94
C ARG A 236 9.00 25.70 2.57
N THR A 237 9.33 24.59 1.89
CA THR A 237 8.84 24.26 0.55
C THR A 237 7.74 23.20 0.63
N CYS A 238 6.75 23.43 1.48
CA CYS A 238 5.62 22.51 1.65
C CYS A 238 4.76 22.45 0.39
N ILE A 239 4.43 21.23 -0.06
CA ILE A 239 3.57 20.95 -1.22
C ILE A 239 2.25 20.29 -0.84
N ALA A 240 2.19 19.70 0.33
CA ALA A 240 0.99 19.03 0.87
C ALA A 240 0.97 19.17 2.39
N VAL A 241 -0.21 19.02 2.97
CA VAL A 241 -0.41 19.02 4.43
C VAL A 241 -1.04 17.67 4.81
N GLY A 242 -0.46 17.02 5.81
CA GLY A 242 -0.96 15.79 6.41
C GLY A 242 -1.23 15.94 7.90
N ASN A 243 -2.11 15.11 8.43
CA ASN A 243 -2.40 14.98 9.87
C ASN A 243 -2.91 13.58 10.23
N TYR A 244 -2.80 12.62 9.31
CA TYR A 244 -3.18 11.24 9.59
C TYR A 244 -2.15 10.64 10.55
N PRO A 245 -2.55 9.87 11.57
CA PRO A 245 -1.61 9.17 12.43
C PRO A 245 -0.76 8.18 11.64
N VAL A 246 0.43 7.86 12.14
CA VAL A 246 1.23 6.78 11.55
C VAL A 246 0.49 5.47 11.77
N ASP A 247 0.15 4.79 10.69
CA ASP A 247 -0.62 3.56 10.70
C ASP A 247 0.03 2.52 9.78
N HIS A 248 0.61 1.48 10.39
CA HIS A 248 1.29 0.42 9.67
C HIS A 248 0.52 -0.89 9.75
N HIS A 249 0.48 -1.60 8.63
CA HIS A 249 -0.20 -2.87 8.48
C HIS A 249 0.82 -4.00 8.27
N HIS A 250 1.04 -4.79 9.33
CA HIS A 250 1.92 -5.96 9.31
C HIS A 250 1.24 -7.20 9.93
N THR A 251 -0.09 -7.20 10.01
CA THR A 251 -0.86 -8.24 10.71
C THR A 251 -0.75 -9.62 10.06
N ARG A 252 -0.38 -9.66 8.77
CA ARG A 252 -0.19 -10.89 7.99
C ARG A 252 1.28 -11.30 7.85
N TYR A 253 2.21 -10.52 8.40
CA TYR A 253 3.61 -10.94 8.47
C TYR A 253 3.78 -12.03 9.54
N HIS A 254 4.43 -13.14 9.19
CA HIS A 254 4.60 -14.30 10.06
C HIS A 254 6.09 -14.58 10.39
N GLY A 255 6.97 -13.60 10.24
CA GLY A 255 8.36 -13.72 10.64
C GLY A 255 8.57 -13.68 12.15
N TYR A 256 9.83 -13.78 12.57
CA TYR A 256 10.23 -13.81 13.98
C TYR A 256 10.67 -12.42 14.48
N GLU A 257 10.78 -11.45 13.60
CA GLU A 257 11.23 -10.11 13.91
C GLU A 257 10.17 -9.39 14.76
N GLU A 258 10.61 -8.76 15.83
CA GLU A 258 9.77 -7.87 16.62
C GLU A 258 9.60 -6.56 15.84
N LEU A 259 8.38 -6.31 15.40
CA LEU A 259 8.04 -5.10 14.64
C LEU A 259 7.58 -3.98 15.59
N PRO A 260 7.91 -2.72 15.29
CA PRO A 260 7.41 -1.60 16.06
C PRO A 260 5.88 -1.52 15.98
N ASN A 261 5.25 -1.27 17.12
CA ASN A 261 3.80 -1.03 17.16
C ASN A 261 3.49 0.39 16.66
N LEU A 262 3.06 0.48 15.42
CA LEU A 262 2.76 1.73 14.71
C LEU A 262 1.28 1.84 14.32
N TYR A 263 0.41 1.26 15.12
CA TYR A 263 -1.02 1.36 14.92
C TYR A 263 -1.56 2.68 15.45
N PHE A 264 -2.02 3.55 14.55
CA PHE A 264 -2.57 4.88 14.86
C PHE A 264 -1.69 5.71 15.82
N HIS A 265 -0.36 5.64 15.63
CA HIS A 265 0.55 6.48 16.41
C HIS A 265 0.32 7.96 16.06
N PRO A 266 -0.13 8.79 17.03
CA PRO A 266 -0.58 10.14 16.74
C PRO A 266 0.58 11.06 16.34
N VAL A 267 0.33 11.92 15.35
CA VAL A 267 1.26 12.95 14.90
C VAL A 267 0.54 14.30 14.79
N PRO A 268 1.24 15.42 15.02
CA PRO A 268 0.68 16.74 14.73
C PRO A 268 0.55 16.94 13.21
N SER A 269 -0.24 17.95 12.81
CA SER A 269 -0.28 18.37 11.40
C SER A 269 1.10 18.81 10.92
N TYR A 270 1.47 18.38 9.72
CA TYR A 270 2.78 18.63 9.13
C TYR A 270 2.68 19.04 7.66
N GLY A 271 3.70 19.72 7.18
CA GLY A 271 3.87 20.05 5.76
C GLY A 271 4.88 19.09 5.11
N LEU A 272 4.50 18.44 4.01
CA LEU A 272 5.39 17.59 3.24
C LEU A 272 6.32 18.44 2.36
N PRO A 273 7.65 18.37 2.54
CA PRO A 273 8.58 19.18 1.76
C PRO A 273 8.68 18.74 0.29
N LEU A 274 8.75 19.68 -0.65
CA LEU A 274 8.97 19.39 -2.08
C LEU A 274 10.20 18.52 -2.33
N GLY A 275 11.26 18.71 -1.56
CA GLY A 275 12.50 17.94 -1.71
C GLY A 275 12.37 16.44 -1.48
N THR A 276 11.26 15.97 -0.92
CA THR A 276 10.97 14.53 -0.78
C THR A 276 10.64 13.86 -2.13
N LEU A 277 10.17 14.65 -3.11
CA LEU A 277 9.81 14.17 -4.44
C LEU A 277 10.97 14.22 -5.43
N ILE A 278 12.07 14.90 -5.08
CA ILE A 278 13.18 15.17 -5.99
C ILE A 278 14.35 14.25 -5.64
N PRO A 279 14.70 13.27 -6.50
CA PRO A 279 15.87 12.42 -6.30
C PRO A 279 17.15 13.24 -6.17
N LYS A 280 18.03 12.85 -5.23
CA LYS A 280 19.27 13.59 -4.95
C LYS A 280 20.27 13.55 -6.11
N ASP A 281 20.36 12.40 -6.79
CA ASP A 281 21.42 12.11 -7.75
C ASP A 281 20.94 12.02 -9.20
N VAL A 282 19.64 12.29 -9.47
CA VAL A 282 19.04 12.19 -10.81
C VAL A 282 18.22 13.44 -11.11
N GLU A 283 18.72 14.26 -12.03
CA GLU A 283 18.04 15.49 -12.43
C GLU A 283 16.91 15.24 -13.44
N GLY A 284 15.93 16.13 -13.45
CA GLY A 284 14.81 16.08 -14.39
C GLY A 284 13.82 14.95 -14.09
N LEU A 285 13.90 14.32 -12.91
CA LEU A 285 12.97 13.32 -12.43
C LEU A 285 12.25 13.84 -11.17
N ILE A 286 10.96 13.63 -11.12
CA ILE A 286 10.12 13.81 -9.93
C ILE A 286 9.50 12.44 -9.62
N VAL A 287 9.53 12.03 -8.36
CA VAL A 287 8.91 10.79 -7.90
C VAL A 287 7.69 11.15 -7.06
N ALA A 288 6.56 10.64 -7.46
CA ALA A 288 5.28 10.81 -6.77
C ALA A 288 4.90 9.51 -6.05
N GLU A 289 3.69 9.44 -5.54
CA GLU A 289 3.16 8.28 -4.84
C GLU A 289 3.99 7.88 -3.60
N LYS A 290 3.89 6.64 -3.18
CA LYS A 290 4.54 6.06 -1.99
C LYS A 290 6.07 5.97 -2.10
N SER A 291 6.62 6.27 -3.27
CA SER A 291 8.06 6.18 -3.54
C SER A 291 8.84 7.44 -3.14
N ILE A 292 8.20 8.43 -2.55
CA ILE A 292 8.86 9.65 -2.08
C ILE A 292 9.91 9.38 -1.00
N SER A 293 10.79 10.35 -0.77
CA SER A 293 11.92 10.23 0.17
C SER A 293 11.48 10.46 1.62
N VAL A 294 10.95 9.42 2.22
CA VAL A 294 10.52 9.40 3.63
C VAL A 294 11.11 8.18 4.33
N SER A 295 11.17 8.18 5.66
CA SER A 295 11.49 6.96 6.41
C SER A 295 10.31 5.97 6.36
N ASN A 296 10.57 4.70 6.67
CA ASN A 296 9.50 3.71 6.80
C ASN A 296 8.43 4.17 7.78
N ILE A 297 8.83 4.68 8.95
CA ILE A 297 7.89 5.13 9.98
C ILE A 297 6.91 6.16 9.44
N ILE A 298 7.41 7.26 8.87
CA ILE A 298 6.54 8.35 8.41
C ILE A 298 5.80 8.00 7.11
N ASN A 299 6.22 6.97 6.37
CA ASN A 299 5.49 6.46 5.21
C ASN A 299 4.06 6.02 5.55
N GLY A 300 3.80 5.59 6.79
CA GLY A 300 2.47 5.22 7.26
C GLY A 300 1.48 6.39 7.37
N THR A 301 1.91 7.63 7.21
CA THR A 301 1.05 8.83 7.24
C THR A 301 1.17 9.72 5.99
N THR A 302 2.16 9.47 5.10
CA THR A 302 2.39 10.31 3.90
C THR A 302 1.80 9.66 2.60
#